data_6a05b6291e22740c70156b62df19f5fe
#
_entry.id   6a05b6291e22740c70156b62df19f5fe
#
_cell.length_a   1.000
_cell.length_b   1.000
_cell.length_c   1.000
_cell.angle_alpha   90.00
_cell.angle_beta   90.00
_cell.angle_gamma   90.00
#
_symmetry.space_group_name_H-M   'P 1'
#
loop_
_entity.id
_entity.type
_entity.pdbx_description
1 polymer ?
#
loop_
_entity_poly.entity_id
_entity_poly.type
_entity_poly.pdbx_seq_one_letter_code
_entity_poly.pdbx_strand_id
1 'polypeptide(L)'
;MPRTPADRLLTETVTAGPAWSVVLLLLDVGRSAAALALPALLASAVDAQTTGGDPGTVGRLAGLVAVLILLDIASLLVSPWHVNTLVLGLRRDLLGHVLRLGVRQRAVFSTGDLTTRLLTNTGEVASVVPLAAGWIGSLLMSGGALVALALIDWRLCVAFAAGAPIVTLIIRFFVGRASPLMTDYMTVQGSIAGRLTEVLTGLRSVRAAGAERREIDRVLADLPELHRAGRASWLLQGRLNLHASLVLPLIQVAVVATAGYTLLAGSLTPGQFTAATAYAGMAFGLFNQANAFMALAQARAGARRLAEVLTTGATTPGSRELPAGPGELAFRGVRGPGRYADLTIPGGAMVAVVGESGAGKSTLLMLAGRLLDPDEGEVLLDGVPLREVSERALAGAVSWAFERPAYLPGTIADAIGFGSGERVREAAELARADTFVRRLPAGYDTPCADAPLSGGERQRLGLARALARPARLLLLDDAVSSVDSVTELHISRALAAHPATRLVATHRASLAARADLVVWLDGAGVRAVAPHADLLGQDDYRGLFGAEREPIHV
;
A
#
# COMPACT_ATOMS: atom_id res chain seq x y z
N MET A 1 16.07 -1.53 -24.35
CA MET A 1 16.13 -2.08 -22.99
C MET A 1 14.77 -2.67 -22.65
N PRO A 2 14.69 -3.85 -22.04
CA PRO A 2 13.40 -4.38 -21.60
C PRO A 2 12.78 -3.42 -20.58
N ARG A 3 11.50 -3.09 -20.76
CA ARG A 3 10.77 -2.20 -19.84
C ARG A 3 10.68 -2.86 -18.48
N THR A 4 11.11 -2.15 -17.44
CA THR A 4 10.98 -2.65 -16.06
C THR A 4 9.49 -2.75 -15.67
N PRO A 5 9.09 -3.59 -14.71
CA PRO A 5 7.70 -3.63 -14.22
C PRO A 5 7.18 -2.26 -13.79
N ALA A 6 8.05 -1.41 -13.22
CA ALA A 6 7.72 -0.04 -12.86
C ALA A 6 7.39 0.84 -14.10
N ASP A 7 8.17 0.71 -15.18
CA ASP A 7 7.93 1.48 -16.41
C ASP A 7 6.63 1.03 -17.09
N ARG A 8 6.28 -0.27 -16.97
CA ARG A 8 4.97 -0.78 -17.42
C ARG A 8 3.84 -0.14 -16.64
N LEU A 9 3.90 -0.15 -15.31
CA LEU A 9 2.87 0.41 -14.45
C LEU A 9 2.66 1.90 -14.73
N LEU A 10 3.74 2.67 -14.91
CA LEU A 10 3.65 4.09 -15.29
C LEU A 10 2.98 4.26 -16.65
N THR A 11 3.33 3.42 -17.64
CA THR A 11 2.71 3.47 -18.97
C THR A 11 1.23 3.12 -18.90
N GLU A 12 0.87 2.06 -18.18
CA GLU A 12 -0.51 1.64 -17.96
C GLU A 12 -1.32 2.72 -17.25
N THR A 13 -0.74 3.39 -16.25
CA THR A 13 -1.39 4.51 -15.56
C THR A 13 -1.69 5.68 -16.50
N VAL A 14 -0.74 6.04 -17.39
CA VAL A 14 -0.95 7.09 -18.39
C VAL A 14 -2.06 6.69 -19.39
N THR A 15 -2.16 5.41 -19.70
CA THR A 15 -3.17 4.88 -20.66
C THR A 15 -4.48 4.43 -20.01
N ALA A 16 -4.58 4.39 -18.69
CA ALA A 16 -5.77 3.93 -17.95
C ALA A 16 -7.00 4.88 -18.06
N GLY A 17 -6.80 6.09 -18.55
CA GLY A 17 -7.89 7.03 -18.80
C GLY A 17 -7.57 7.90 -20.01
N PRO A 18 -7.41 7.33 -21.21
CA PRO A 18 -6.80 8.02 -22.34
C PRO A 18 -7.55 9.28 -22.75
N ALA A 19 -8.88 9.29 -22.68
CA ALA A 19 -9.68 10.47 -23.01
C ALA A 19 -9.37 11.67 -22.10
N TRP A 20 -9.30 11.45 -20.79
CA TRP A 20 -9.03 12.53 -19.82
C TRP A 20 -7.56 12.94 -19.78
N SER A 21 -6.64 12.01 -20.01
CA SER A 21 -5.21 12.33 -20.19
C SER A 21 -5.01 13.20 -21.44
N VAL A 22 -5.71 12.92 -22.54
CA VAL A 22 -5.70 13.76 -23.75
C VAL A 22 -6.35 15.13 -23.47
N VAL A 23 -7.48 15.18 -22.75
CA VAL A 23 -8.11 16.45 -22.36
C VAL A 23 -7.15 17.33 -21.56
N LEU A 24 -6.46 16.77 -20.57
CA LEU A 24 -5.46 17.50 -19.79
C LEU A 24 -4.31 18.01 -20.66
N LEU A 25 -3.81 17.18 -21.57
CA LEU A 25 -2.79 17.59 -22.52
C LEU A 25 -3.26 18.74 -23.42
N LEU A 26 -4.48 18.65 -23.95
CA LEU A 26 -5.07 19.69 -24.81
C LEU A 26 -5.30 20.99 -24.03
N LEU A 27 -5.76 20.91 -22.78
CA LEU A 27 -5.89 22.09 -21.91
C LEU A 27 -4.54 22.76 -21.68
N ASP A 28 -3.49 21.99 -21.41
CA ASP A 28 -2.16 22.53 -21.10
C ASP A 28 -1.46 23.09 -22.35
N VAL A 29 -1.62 22.41 -23.51
CA VAL A 29 -1.18 22.91 -24.81
C VAL A 29 -1.95 24.17 -25.21
N GLY A 30 -3.27 24.15 -25.08
CA GLY A 30 -4.12 25.33 -25.35
C GLY A 30 -3.77 26.53 -24.50
N ARG A 31 -3.56 26.29 -23.19
CA ARG A 31 -3.11 27.32 -22.24
C ARG A 31 -1.73 27.87 -22.64
N SER A 32 -0.78 27.01 -22.98
CA SER A 32 0.56 27.42 -23.40
C SER A 32 0.54 28.21 -24.72
N ALA A 33 -0.28 27.80 -25.68
CA ALA A 33 -0.46 28.52 -26.94
C ALA A 33 -1.12 29.90 -26.73
N ALA A 34 -2.18 29.96 -25.90
CA ALA A 34 -2.82 31.22 -25.57
C ALA A 34 -1.88 32.18 -24.79
N ALA A 35 -1.09 31.62 -23.85
CA ALA A 35 -0.08 32.40 -23.13
C ALA A 35 1.01 32.96 -24.08
N LEU A 36 1.45 32.19 -25.08
CA LEU A 36 2.38 32.64 -26.10
C LEU A 36 1.82 33.75 -27.03
N ALA A 37 0.50 33.73 -27.27
CA ALA A 37 -0.15 34.75 -28.07
C ALA A 37 -0.30 36.10 -27.32
N LEU A 38 -0.27 36.09 -25.98
CA LEU A 38 -0.52 37.25 -25.15
C LEU A 38 0.49 38.39 -25.39
N PRO A 39 1.84 38.18 -25.42
CA PRO A 39 2.80 39.23 -25.68
C PRO A 39 2.66 39.82 -27.09
N ALA A 40 2.35 38.99 -28.08
CA ALA A 40 2.14 39.44 -29.46
C ALA A 40 0.91 40.36 -29.59
N LEU A 41 -0.21 39.99 -28.95
CA LEU A 41 -1.39 40.86 -28.91
C LEU A 41 -1.18 42.13 -28.10
N LEU A 42 -0.41 42.05 -27.00
CA LEU A 42 -0.04 43.21 -26.22
C LEU A 42 0.85 44.17 -27.07
N ALA A 43 1.79 43.62 -27.83
CA ALA A 43 2.61 44.43 -28.76
C ALA A 43 1.73 45.17 -29.78
N SER A 44 0.78 44.45 -30.40
CA SER A 44 -0.11 45.09 -31.36
C SER A 44 -1.02 46.16 -30.73
N ALA A 45 -1.42 45.97 -29.47
CA ALA A 45 -2.20 46.97 -28.73
C ALA A 45 -1.37 48.22 -28.39
N VAL A 46 -0.10 48.07 -28.01
CA VAL A 46 0.82 49.20 -27.76
C VAL A 46 1.08 49.96 -29.05
N ASP A 47 1.39 49.27 -30.14
CA ASP A 47 1.65 49.90 -31.42
C ASP A 47 0.41 50.59 -32.00
N ALA A 48 -0.78 50.07 -31.80
CA ALA A 48 -2.04 50.70 -32.19
C ALA A 48 -2.30 52.01 -31.45
N GLN A 49 -1.91 52.13 -30.19
CA GLN A 49 -2.04 53.37 -29.40
C GLN A 49 -1.08 54.47 -29.93
N THR A 50 0.09 54.09 -30.45
CA THR A 50 1.11 55.05 -30.95
C THR A 50 0.83 55.46 -32.40
N THR A 51 0.12 54.66 -33.19
CA THR A 51 -0.12 54.91 -34.62
C THR A 51 -1.57 55.21 -35.00
N GLY A 52 -2.48 55.34 -33.99
CA GLY A 52 -3.91 55.60 -34.22
C GLY A 52 -4.69 54.39 -34.77
N GLY A 53 -4.30 53.20 -34.37
CA GLY A 53 -4.81 51.92 -34.89
C GLY A 53 -6.17 51.46 -34.32
N ASP A 54 -6.53 50.25 -34.66
CA ASP A 54 -7.83 49.57 -34.46
C ASP A 54 -8.23 49.50 -32.97
N PRO A 55 -9.36 50.11 -32.55
CA PRO A 55 -9.84 50.03 -31.19
C PRO A 55 -10.29 48.59 -30.79
N GLY A 56 -10.45 47.67 -31.74
CA GLY A 56 -10.77 46.25 -31.49
C GLY A 56 -9.63 45.44 -30.86
N THR A 57 -8.41 45.96 -30.82
CA THR A 57 -7.22 45.26 -30.26
C THR A 57 -7.34 45.01 -28.77
N VAL A 58 -7.90 45.99 -28.03
CA VAL A 58 -8.16 45.85 -26.59
C VAL A 58 -9.20 44.75 -26.32
N GLY A 59 -10.23 44.68 -27.16
CA GLY A 59 -11.24 43.60 -27.06
C GLY A 59 -10.64 42.22 -27.33
N ARG A 60 -9.74 42.06 -28.29
CA ARG A 60 -9.03 40.83 -28.58
C ARG A 60 -8.14 40.39 -27.40
N LEU A 61 -7.43 41.35 -26.80
CA LEU A 61 -6.61 41.10 -25.61
C LEU A 61 -7.47 40.64 -24.42
N ALA A 62 -8.57 41.34 -24.15
CA ALA A 62 -9.51 40.94 -23.09
C ALA A 62 -10.10 39.55 -23.35
N GLY A 63 -10.47 39.24 -24.60
CA GLY A 63 -10.94 37.92 -25.01
C GLY A 63 -9.89 36.82 -24.77
N LEU A 64 -8.62 37.06 -25.12
CA LEU A 64 -7.54 36.10 -24.88
C LEU A 64 -7.29 35.87 -23.39
N VAL A 65 -7.31 36.94 -22.58
CA VAL A 65 -7.21 36.83 -21.11
C VAL A 65 -8.36 36.02 -20.53
N ALA A 66 -9.59 36.25 -21.02
CA ALA A 66 -10.76 35.46 -20.61
C ALA A 66 -10.59 33.97 -20.96
N VAL A 67 -10.08 33.66 -22.16
CA VAL A 67 -9.78 32.27 -22.56
C VAL A 67 -8.71 31.65 -21.67
N LEU A 68 -7.64 32.36 -21.34
CA LEU A 68 -6.61 31.88 -20.41
C LEU A 68 -7.20 31.54 -19.04
N ILE A 69 -8.01 32.44 -18.48
CA ILE A 69 -8.66 32.20 -17.20
C ILE A 69 -9.58 30.97 -17.25
N LEU A 70 -10.34 30.81 -18.35
CA LEU A 70 -11.22 29.63 -18.52
C LEU A 70 -10.41 28.34 -18.62
N LEU A 71 -9.29 28.33 -19.36
CA LEU A 71 -8.40 27.18 -19.48
C LEU A 71 -7.73 26.83 -18.14
N ASP A 72 -7.30 27.84 -17.36
CA ASP A 72 -6.74 27.63 -16.04
C ASP A 72 -7.78 27.05 -15.07
N ILE A 73 -9.02 27.58 -15.06
CA ILE A 73 -10.11 27.04 -14.24
C ILE A 73 -10.42 25.59 -14.66
N ALA A 74 -10.52 25.33 -15.96
CA ALA A 74 -10.76 23.97 -16.47
C ALA A 74 -9.66 23.00 -16.04
N SER A 75 -8.40 23.40 -16.15
CA SER A 75 -7.25 22.59 -15.72
C SER A 75 -7.26 22.35 -14.21
N LEU A 76 -7.58 23.39 -13.40
CA LEU A 76 -7.69 23.31 -11.94
C LEU A 76 -8.78 22.31 -11.48
N LEU A 77 -9.85 22.15 -12.23
CA LEU A 77 -10.93 21.21 -11.92
C LEU A 77 -10.67 19.81 -12.46
N VAL A 78 -10.20 19.70 -13.71
CA VAL A 78 -10.03 18.41 -14.41
C VAL A 78 -8.83 17.65 -13.86
N SER A 79 -7.71 18.33 -13.57
CA SER A 79 -6.48 17.66 -13.15
C SER A 79 -6.63 16.88 -11.82
N PRO A 80 -7.13 17.47 -10.71
CA PRO A 80 -7.32 16.72 -9.46
C PRO A 80 -8.37 15.61 -9.60
N TRP A 81 -9.44 15.86 -10.35
CA TRP A 81 -10.48 14.86 -10.59
C TRP A 81 -9.90 13.62 -11.30
N HIS A 82 -9.14 13.82 -12.37
CA HIS A 82 -8.50 12.74 -13.12
C HIS A 82 -7.47 11.98 -12.27
N VAL A 83 -6.60 12.71 -11.56
CA VAL A 83 -5.62 12.10 -10.64
C VAL A 83 -6.31 11.23 -9.59
N ASN A 84 -7.37 11.74 -8.95
CA ASN A 84 -8.11 10.97 -7.96
C ASN A 84 -8.76 9.72 -8.54
N THR A 85 -9.26 9.78 -9.79
CA THR A 85 -9.81 8.61 -10.48
C THR A 85 -8.73 7.54 -10.70
N LEU A 86 -7.53 7.94 -11.13
CA LEU A 86 -6.38 7.04 -11.30
C LEU A 86 -5.92 6.45 -9.95
N VAL A 87 -5.88 7.27 -8.90
CA VAL A 87 -5.54 6.82 -7.54
C VAL A 87 -6.53 5.76 -7.06
N LEU A 88 -7.83 5.98 -7.26
CA LEU A 88 -8.87 5.01 -6.88
C LEU A 88 -8.71 3.69 -7.64
N GLY A 89 -8.42 3.74 -8.94
CA GLY A 89 -8.12 2.56 -9.74
C GLY A 89 -6.92 1.78 -9.18
N LEU A 90 -5.78 2.46 -9.02
CA LEU A 90 -4.56 1.85 -8.49
C LEU A 90 -4.77 1.27 -7.07
N ARG A 91 -5.51 1.96 -6.21
CA ARG A 91 -5.84 1.46 -4.85
C ARG A 91 -6.70 0.23 -4.90
N ARG A 92 -7.70 0.20 -5.78
CA ARG A 92 -8.59 -0.96 -5.94
C ARG A 92 -7.80 -2.18 -6.42
N ASP A 93 -6.95 -2.00 -7.43
CA ASP A 93 -6.14 -3.08 -8.01
C ASP A 93 -5.11 -3.60 -7.00
N LEU A 94 -4.41 -2.68 -6.30
CA LEU A 94 -3.45 -3.05 -5.26
C LEU A 94 -4.13 -3.76 -4.09
N LEU A 95 -5.25 -3.24 -3.58
CA LEU A 95 -5.99 -3.85 -2.48
C LEU A 95 -6.53 -5.22 -2.89
N GLY A 96 -7.13 -5.31 -4.09
CA GLY A 96 -7.61 -6.58 -4.62
C GLY A 96 -6.49 -7.62 -4.78
N HIS A 97 -5.28 -7.19 -5.16
CA HIS A 97 -4.12 -8.08 -5.25
C HIS A 97 -3.62 -8.50 -3.85
N VAL A 98 -3.47 -7.55 -2.93
CA VAL A 98 -3.02 -7.82 -1.55
C VAL A 98 -3.94 -8.80 -0.83
N LEU A 99 -5.26 -8.70 -1.03
CA LEU A 99 -6.23 -9.63 -0.44
C LEU A 99 -6.14 -11.05 -1.02
N ARG A 100 -5.59 -11.20 -2.22
CA ARG A 100 -5.33 -12.49 -2.87
C ARG A 100 -3.94 -13.05 -2.61
N LEU A 101 -3.05 -12.30 -1.96
CA LEU A 101 -1.75 -12.81 -1.54
C LEU A 101 -1.95 -13.93 -0.50
N GLY A 102 -1.26 -15.04 -0.67
CA GLY A 102 -1.17 -16.06 0.36
C GLY A 102 -0.50 -15.54 1.63
N VAL A 103 -0.72 -16.21 2.76
CA VAL A 103 -0.18 -15.79 4.07
C VAL A 103 1.34 -15.64 4.04
N ARG A 104 2.06 -16.54 3.34
CA ARG A 104 3.52 -16.52 3.21
C ARG A 104 4.00 -15.31 2.40
N GLN A 105 3.39 -15.04 1.26
CA GLN A 105 3.72 -13.91 0.39
C GLN A 105 3.41 -12.58 1.08
N ARG A 106 2.28 -12.52 1.80
CA ARG A 106 1.89 -11.34 2.56
C ARG A 106 2.85 -11.03 3.71
N ALA A 107 3.46 -12.04 4.33
CA ALA A 107 4.40 -11.87 5.45
C ALA A 107 5.70 -11.12 5.04
N VAL A 108 6.02 -11.06 3.75
CA VAL A 108 7.16 -10.29 3.23
C VAL A 108 6.95 -8.78 3.41
N PHE A 109 5.70 -8.33 3.41
CA PHE A 109 5.34 -6.92 3.50
C PHE A 109 4.76 -6.59 4.88
N SER A 110 5.35 -5.62 5.58
CA SER A 110 4.75 -5.12 6.83
C SER A 110 3.43 -4.38 6.56
N THR A 111 2.53 -4.34 7.55
CA THR A 111 1.26 -3.61 7.43
C THR A 111 1.49 -2.12 7.17
N GLY A 112 2.48 -1.51 7.83
CA GLY A 112 2.83 -0.10 7.61
C GLY A 112 3.36 0.17 6.20
N ASP A 113 4.17 -0.74 5.65
CA ASP A 113 4.67 -0.64 4.27
C ASP A 113 3.52 -0.72 3.25
N LEU A 114 2.62 -1.71 3.39
CA LEU A 114 1.44 -1.82 2.52
C LEU A 114 0.54 -0.58 2.62
N THR A 115 0.35 -0.03 3.83
CA THR A 115 -0.43 1.20 4.02
C THR A 115 0.23 2.39 3.31
N THR A 116 1.55 2.54 3.41
CA THR A 116 2.29 3.59 2.70
C THR A 116 2.17 3.43 1.18
N ARG A 117 2.31 2.20 0.68
CA ARG A 117 2.14 1.91 -0.75
C ARG A 117 0.73 2.25 -1.23
N LEU A 118 -0.30 1.92 -0.44
CA LEU A 118 -1.70 2.16 -0.78
C LEU A 118 -2.07 3.65 -0.71
N LEU A 119 -1.60 4.39 0.29
CA LEU A 119 -2.02 5.78 0.53
C LEU A 119 -1.13 6.80 -0.18
N THR A 120 0.19 6.62 -0.14
CA THR A 120 1.16 7.61 -0.64
C THR A 120 1.63 7.27 -2.05
N ASN A 121 2.16 6.06 -2.29
CA ASN A 121 2.78 5.75 -3.57
C ASN A 121 1.78 5.68 -4.73
N THR A 122 0.51 5.34 -4.49
CA THR A 122 -0.53 5.43 -5.54
C THR A 122 -0.74 6.86 -6.02
N GLY A 123 -0.68 7.86 -5.11
CA GLY A 123 -0.78 9.27 -5.46
C GLY A 123 0.44 9.76 -6.27
N GLU A 124 1.65 9.34 -5.86
CA GLU A 124 2.89 9.66 -6.58
C GLU A 124 2.86 9.12 -8.02
N VAL A 125 2.39 7.88 -8.21
CA VAL A 125 2.28 7.25 -9.53
C VAL A 125 1.21 7.94 -10.40
N ALA A 126 0.04 8.23 -9.84
CA ALA A 126 -1.04 8.89 -10.57
C ALA A 126 -0.66 10.32 -11.02
N SER A 127 0.20 11.01 -10.26
CA SER A 127 0.66 12.36 -10.60
C SER A 127 1.53 12.44 -11.86
N VAL A 128 1.99 11.30 -12.40
CA VAL A 128 2.80 11.27 -13.63
C VAL A 128 2.06 11.87 -14.82
N VAL A 129 0.71 11.77 -14.87
CA VAL A 129 -0.10 12.27 -15.99
C VAL A 129 -0.06 13.81 -16.08
N PRO A 130 -0.47 14.57 -15.04
CA PRO A 130 -0.37 16.02 -15.09
C PRO A 130 1.09 16.51 -15.16
N LEU A 131 2.04 15.74 -14.60
CA LEU A 131 3.45 16.03 -14.70
C LEU A 131 3.93 15.99 -16.17
N ALA A 132 3.55 14.94 -16.91
CA ALA A 132 3.89 14.82 -18.32
C ALA A 132 3.23 15.90 -19.18
N ALA A 133 1.95 16.22 -18.93
CA ALA A 133 1.24 17.30 -19.61
C ALA A 133 1.93 18.66 -19.36
N GLY A 134 2.24 18.96 -18.11
CA GLY A 134 2.95 20.19 -17.73
C GLY A 134 4.36 20.31 -18.34
N TRP A 135 5.06 19.19 -18.52
CA TRP A 135 6.34 19.20 -19.23
C TRP A 135 6.19 19.56 -20.71
N ILE A 136 5.21 18.96 -21.38
CA ILE A 136 4.94 19.26 -22.79
C ILE A 136 4.53 20.72 -22.94
N GLY A 137 3.64 21.22 -22.07
CA GLY A 137 3.24 22.63 -22.03
C GLY A 137 4.42 23.58 -21.80
N SER A 138 5.30 23.25 -20.85
CA SER A 138 6.51 24.03 -20.56
C SER A 138 7.51 24.07 -21.74
N LEU A 139 7.72 22.93 -22.40
CA LEU A 139 8.55 22.85 -23.60
C LEU A 139 7.98 23.69 -24.72
N LEU A 140 6.66 23.60 -24.95
CA LEU A 140 5.96 24.39 -25.94
C LEU A 140 6.05 25.88 -25.65
N MET A 141 5.83 26.27 -24.38
CA MET A 141 5.87 27.67 -23.96
C MET A 141 7.29 28.26 -24.08
N SER A 142 8.31 27.59 -23.56
CA SER A 142 9.68 28.08 -23.60
C SER A 142 10.28 28.03 -25.00
N GLY A 143 10.03 26.94 -25.74
CA GLY A 143 10.45 26.82 -27.13
C GLY A 143 9.76 27.84 -28.04
N GLY A 144 8.44 28.01 -27.88
CA GLY A 144 7.65 29.01 -28.58
C GLY A 144 8.10 30.45 -28.29
N ALA A 145 8.43 30.75 -27.02
CA ALA A 145 8.96 32.04 -26.64
C ALA A 145 10.34 32.34 -27.29
N LEU A 146 11.22 31.34 -27.38
CA LEU A 146 12.50 31.50 -28.11
C LEU A 146 12.31 31.72 -29.60
N VAL A 147 11.38 30.96 -30.21
CA VAL A 147 11.02 31.17 -31.62
C VAL A 147 10.44 32.57 -31.83
N ALA A 148 9.55 33.04 -30.95
CA ALA A 148 8.98 34.37 -31.04
C ALA A 148 10.06 35.47 -30.89
N LEU A 149 11.01 35.30 -29.98
CA LEU A 149 12.16 36.21 -29.85
C LEU A 149 13.00 36.24 -31.15
N ALA A 150 13.26 35.08 -31.75
CA ALA A 150 14.03 35.01 -33.00
C ALA A 150 13.29 35.65 -34.20
N LEU A 151 11.95 35.55 -34.20
CA LEU A 151 11.10 36.16 -35.23
C LEU A 151 11.02 37.71 -35.09
N ILE A 152 11.13 38.24 -33.86
CA ILE A 152 11.19 39.68 -33.61
C ILE A 152 12.56 40.22 -34.06
N ASP A 153 13.65 39.69 -33.50
CA ASP A 153 15.02 39.97 -33.92
C ASP A 153 15.93 38.80 -33.43
N TRP A 154 16.68 38.20 -34.36
CA TRP A 154 17.59 37.09 -34.04
C TRP A 154 18.65 37.45 -33.00
N ARG A 155 19.01 38.74 -32.86
CA ARG A 155 19.98 39.25 -31.87
C ARG A 155 19.49 39.03 -30.44
N LEU A 156 18.17 39.11 -30.21
CA LEU A 156 17.54 38.83 -28.92
C LEU A 156 17.71 37.37 -28.51
N CYS A 157 17.53 36.46 -29.50
CA CYS A 157 17.75 35.05 -29.28
C CYS A 157 19.22 34.73 -28.96
N VAL A 158 20.17 35.39 -29.65
CA VAL A 158 21.62 35.27 -29.34
C VAL A 158 21.95 35.79 -27.96
N ALA A 159 21.41 36.95 -27.56
CA ALA A 159 21.60 37.49 -26.22
C ALA A 159 21.09 36.55 -25.12
N PHE A 160 19.93 35.92 -25.34
CA PHE A 160 19.39 34.89 -24.44
C PHE A 160 20.27 33.65 -24.43
N ALA A 161 20.63 33.10 -25.60
CA ALA A 161 21.43 31.90 -25.76
C ALA A 161 22.83 32.02 -25.16
N ALA A 162 23.43 33.23 -25.13
CA ALA A 162 24.71 33.49 -24.48
C ALA A 162 24.68 33.20 -22.98
N GLY A 163 23.53 33.32 -22.33
CA GLY A 163 23.34 32.95 -20.92
C GLY A 163 23.11 31.44 -20.67
N ALA A 164 22.68 30.68 -21.68
CA ALA A 164 22.33 29.27 -21.54
C ALA A 164 23.47 28.37 -21.01
N PRO A 165 24.75 28.52 -21.44
CA PRO A 165 25.86 27.76 -20.90
C PRO A 165 26.06 27.97 -19.40
N ILE A 166 25.90 29.20 -18.92
CA ILE A 166 26.06 29.55 -17.50
C ILE A 166 24.97 28.84 -16.68
N VAL A 167 23.73 28.91 -17.11
CA VAL A 167 22.60 28.25 -16.43
C VAL A 167 22.76 26.74 -16.44
N THR A 168 23.17 26.18 -17.59
CA THR A 168 23.43 24.74 -17.71
C THR A 168 24.53 24.27 -16.76
N LEU A 169 25.61 25.03 -16.64
CA LEU A 169 26.70 24.75 -15.72
C LEU A 169 26.23 24.77 -14.26
N ILE A 170 25.43 25.78 -13.89
CA ILE A 170 24.84 25.90 -12.56
C ILE A 170 23.97 24.65 -12.25
N ILE A 171 23.05 24.30 -13.15
CA ILE A 171 22.17 23.16 -12.97
C ILE A 171 22.99 21.87 -12.81
N ARG A 172 23.94 21.59 -13.71
CA ARG A 172 24.77 20.38 -13.62
C ARG A 172 25.56 20.31 -12.29
N PHE A 173 26.10 21.43 -11.86
CA PHE A 173 26.88 21.51 -10.62
C PHE A 173 26.02 21.21 -9.38
N PHE A 174 24.80 21.76 -9.33
CA PHE A 174 23.94 21.64 -8.17
C PHE A 174 23.13 20.34 -8.14
N VAL A 175 22.58 19.89 -9.28
CA VAL A 175 21.78 18.64 -9.35
C VAL A 175 22.63 17.42 -8.95
N GLY A 176 23.88 17.35 -9.40
CA GLY A 176 24.78 16.25 -9.04
C GLY A 176 25.10 16.17 -7.53
N ARG A 177 25.03 17.30 -6.82
CA ARG A 177 25.29 17.37 -5.37
C ARG A 177 24.05 17.30 -4.50
N ALA A 178 22.90 17.67 -5.01
CA ALA A 178 21.65 17.68 -4.25
C ALA A 178 21.15 16.27 -3.94
N SER A 179 21.28 15.35 -4.89
CA SER A 179 20.74 13.98 -4.76
C SER A 179 21.34 13.20 -3.58
N PRO A 180 22.67 13.09 -3.41
CA PRO A 180 23.23 12.37 -2.26
C PRO A 180 22.85 13.02 -0.92
N LEU A 181 22.92 14.36 -0.81
CA LEU A 181 22.56 15.07 0.43
C LEU A 181 21.11 14.85 0.84
N MET A 182 20.19 14.79 -0.13
CA MET A 182 18.79 14.53 0.14
C MET A 182 18.57 13.07 0.57
N THR A 183 19.30 12.13 -0.02
CA THR A 183 19.27 10.71 0.37
C THR A 183 19.75 10.54 1.81
N ASP A 184 20.88 11.15 2.17
CA ASP A 184 21.41 11.09 3.54
C ASP A 184 20.42 11.67 4.54
N TYR A 185 19.84 12.84 4.24
CA TYR A 185 18.83 13.47 5.09
C TYR A 185 17.62 12.54 5.32
N MET A 186 17.08 11.96 4.24
CA MET A 186 15.92 11.05 4.32
C MET A 186 16.24 9.76 5.05
N THR A 187 17.46 9.23 4.92
CA THR A 187 17.90 8.02 5.61
C THR A 187 17.96 8.23 7.13
N VAL A 188 18.57 9.33 7.56
CA VAL A 188 18.66 9.66 9.00
C VAL A 188 17.27 9.99 9.57
N GLN A 189 16.43 10.71 8.84
CA GLN A 189 15.04 10.95 9.24
C GLN A 189 14.26 9.64 9.41
N GLY A 190 14.45 8.70 8.50
CA GLY A 190 13.84 7.37 8.55
C GLY A 190 14.28 6.57 9.78
N SER A 191 15.56 6.64 10.18
CA SER A 191 16.07 5.95 11.37
C SER A 191 15.43 6.50 12.65
N ILE A 192 15.31 7.82 12.78
CA ILE A 192 14.64 8.48 13.92
C ILE A 192 13.15 8.07 13.98
N ALA A 193 12.45 8.08 12.85
CA ALA A 193 11.05 7.66 12.78
C ALA A 193 10.87 6.19 13.15
N GLY A 194 11.79 5.31 12.73
CA GLY A 194 11.80 3.89 13.10
C GLY A 194 11.92 3.70 14.61
N ARG A 195 12.92 4.34 15.24
CA ARG A 195 13.12 4.27 16.70
C ARG A 195 11.93 4.83 17.48
N LEU A 196 11.33 5.93 17.00
CA LEU A 196 10.11 6.48 17.61
C LEU A 196 8.95 5.47 17.57
N THR A 197 8.78 4.78 16.46
CA THR A 197 7.75 3.74 16.32
C THR A 197 7.99 2.59 17.30
N GLU A 198 9.24 2.15 17.50
CA GLU A 198 9.60 1.14 18.50
C GLU A 198 9.20 1.57 19.92
N VAL A 199 9.54 2.80 20.31
CA VAL A 199 9.22 3.36 21.63
C VAL A 199 7.71 3.46 21.83
N LEU A 200 6.97 3.93 20.82
CA LEU A 200 5.51 4.02 20.89
C LEU A 200 4.85 2.64 21.02
N THR A 201 5.37 1.65 20.32
CA THR A 201 4.90 0.26 20.40
C THR A 201 5.18 -0.33 21.79
N GLY A 202 6.37 -0.04 22.36
CA GLY A 202 6.80 -0.47 23.68
C GLY A 202 6.45 0.49 24.83
N LEU A 203 5.57 1.47 24.62
CA LEU A 203 5.34 2.58 25.58
C LEU A 203 5.01 2.11 27.00
N ARG A 204 4.22 1.04 27.14
CA ARG A 204 3.89 0.47 28.45
C ARG A 204 5.13 -0.03 29.19
N SER A 205 6.05 -0.70 28.48
CA SER A 205 7.30 -1.20 29.05
C SER A 205 8.25 -0.07 29.41
N VAL A 206 8.36 0.95 28.57
CA VAL A 206 9.17 2.15 28.83
C VAL A 206 8.67 2.85 30.09
N ARG A 207 7.35 3.06 30.23
CA ARG A 207 6.73 3.66 31.40
C ARG A 207 6.92 2.82 32.66
N ALA A 208 6.70 1.51 32.57
CA ALA A 208 6.86 0.61 33.70
C ALA A 208 8.31 0.56 34.21
N ALA A 209 9.28 0.74 33.30
CA ALA A 209 10.71 0.77 33.64
C ALA A 209 11.23 2.16 34.07
N GLY A 210 10.41 3.23 33.99
CA GLY A 210 10.85 4.62 34.25
C GLY A 210 11.97 5.08 33.31
N ALA A 211 11.97 4.57 32.06
CA ALA A 211 13.08 4.73 31.12
C ALA A 211 12.85 5.86 30.09
N GLU A 212 11.89 6.77 30.33
CA GLU A 212 11.47 7.78 29.35
C GLU A 212 12.65 8.66 28.89
N ARG A 213 13.47 9.16 29.82
CA ARG A 213 14.61 10.01 29.45
C ARG A 213 15.62 9.27 28.57
N ARG A 214 15.95 8.03 28.96
CA ARG A 214 16.89 7.20 28.19
C ARG A 214 16.39 6.94 26.78
N GLU A 215 15.11 6.67 26.62
CA GLU A 215 14.51 6.42 25.31
C GLU A 215 14.40 7.70 24.46
N ILE A 216 14.13 8.87 25.06
CA ILE A 216 14.21 10.17 24.38
C ILE A 216 15.63 10.38 23.85
N ASP A 217 16.65 10.20 24.68
CA ASP A 217 18.05 10.36 24.26
C ASP A 217 18.42 9.38 23.15
N ARG A 218 17.93 8.13 23.20
CA ARG A 218 18.15 7.11 22.17
C ARG A 218 17.49 7.48 20.83
N VAL A 219 16.25 7.95 20.86
CA VAL A 219 15.51 8.37 19.66
C VAL A 219 16.18 9.57 19.00
N LEU A 220 16.62 10.53 19.82
CA LEU A 220 17.23 11.79 19.34
C LEU A 220 18.74 11.70 19.12
N ALA A 221 19.36 10.53 19.31
CA ALA A 221 20.81 10.36 19.17
C ALA A 221 21.33 10.79 17.77
N ASP A 222 20.56 10.57 16.72
CA ASP A 222 20.93 10.92 15.35
C ASP A 222 20.50 12.36 14.95
N LEU A 223 19.88 13.12 15.87
CA LEU A 223 19.45 14.51 15.60
C LEU A 223 20.59 15.45 15.16
N PRO A 224 21.81 15.36 15.74
CA PRO A 224 22.94 16.16 15.26
C PRO A 224 23.34 15.84 13.82
N GLU A 225 23.19 14.57 13.40
CA GLU A 225 23.47 14.14 12.03
C GLU A 225 22.39 14.64 11.07
N LEU A 226 21.11 14.51 11.45
CA LEU A 226 19.98 15.09 10.71
C LEU A 226 20.18 16.60 10.51
N HIS A 227 20.59 17.31 11.57
CA HIS A 227 20.88 18.75 11.50
C HIS A 227 22.01 19.06 10.52
N ARG A 228 23.10 18.29 10.53
CA ARG A 228 24.23 18.47 9.59
C ARG A 228 23.80 18.24 8.14
N ALA A 229 23.09 17.13 7.88
CA ALA A 229 22.59 16.80 6.54
C ALA A 229 21.57 17.85 6.04
N GLY A 230 20.63 18.25 6.90
CA GLY A 230 19.64 19.28 6.61
C GLY A 230 20.29 20.63 6.31
N ARG A 231 21.24 21.07 7.15
CA ARG A 231 21.98 22.32 6.94
C ARG A 231 22.78 22.29 5.63
N ALA A 232 23.44 21.17 5.30
CA ALA A 232 24.15 21.02 4.05
C ALA A 232 23.22 21.14 2.83
N SER A 233 22.07 20.47 2.89
CA SER A 233 21.03 20.54 1.85
C SER A 233 20.48 21.97 1.69
N TRP A 234 20.16 22.65 2.79
CA TRP A 234 19.63 24.02 2.77
C TRP A 234 20.65 25.05 2.25
N LEU A 235 21.91 24.91 2.65
CA LEU A 235 22.98 25.79 2.14
C LEU A 235 23.21 25.58 0.64
N LEU A 236 23.14 24.30 0.17
CA LEU A 236 23.25 24.02 -1.25
C LEU A 236 22.07 24.63 -2.02
N GLN A 237 20.83 24.45 -1.53
CA GLN A 237 19.64 25.04 -2.15
C GLN A 237 19.65 26.57 -2.11
N GLY A 238 20.07 27.16 -0.99
CA GLY A 238 20.23 28.60 -0.86
C GLY A 238 21.25 29.18 -1.87
N ARG A 239 22.39 28.50 -2.08
CA ARG A 239 23.38 28.87 -3.10
C ARG A 239 22.80 28.73 -4.51
N LEU A 240 22.07 27.64 -4.81
CA LEU A 240 21.41 27.50 -6.11
C LEU A 240 20.43 28.65 -6.36
N ASN A 241 19.58 28.96 -5.39
CA ASN A 241 18.59 30.02 -5.50
C ASN A 241 19.31 31.41 -5.67
N LEU A 242 20.39 31.65 -4.93
CA LEU A 242 21.18 32.88 -5.07
C LEU A 242 21.76 33.03 -6.49
N HIS A 243 22.38 31.94 -7.02
CA HIS A 243 22.94 31.99 -8.38
C HIS A 243 21.85 32.16 -9.44
N ALA A 244 20.73 31.44 -9.29
CA ALA A 244 19.59 31.58 -10.18
C ALA A 244 19.00 33.01 -10.14
N SER A 245 18.81 33.57 -8.93
CA SER A 245 18.27 34.92 -8.73
C SER A 245 19.19 36.04 -9.25
N LEU A 246 20.48 35.78 -9.44
CA LEU A 246 21.41 36.70 -10.04
C LEU A 246 21.52 36.52 -11.54
N VAL A 247 21.67 35.30 -12.01
CA VAL A 247 21.95 34.99 -13.42
C VAL A 247 20.73 35.18 -14.32
N LEU A 248 19.54 34.72 -13.87
CA LEU A 248 18.33 34.82 -14.71
C LEU A 248 17.94 36.29 -14.99
N PRO A 249 17.91 37.21 -13.99
CA PRO A 249 17.67 38.62 -14.27
C PRO A 249 18.77 39.27 -15.13
N LEU A 250 20.05 38.87 -14.98
CA LEU A 250 21.13 39.40 -15.83
C LEU A 250 20.92 39.03 -17.30
N ILE A 251 20.51 37.79 -17.59
CA ILE A 251 20.16 37.39 -18.96
C ILE A 251 18.96 38.21 -19.44
N GLN A 252 17.96 38.41 -18.60
CA GLN A 252 16.77 39.21 -18.95
C GLN A 252 17.17 40.65 -19.25
N VAL A 253 18.01 41.27 -18.43
CA VAL A 253 18.54 42.60 -18.66
C VAL A 253 19.35 42.69 -19.96
N ALA A 254 20.14 41.65 -20.29
CA ALA A 254 20.88 41.60 -21.57
C ALA A 254 19.94 41.59 -22.78
N VAL A 255 18.86 40.77 -22.71
CA VAL A 255 17.83 40.75 -23.77
C VAL A 255 17.11 42.10 -23.87
N VAL A 256 16.69 42.67 -22.74
CA VAL A 256 16.01 43.99 -22.71
C VAL A 256 16.93 45.10 -23.20
N ALA A 257 18.22 45.12 -22.85
CA ALA A 257 19.18 46.07 -23.33
C ALA A 257 19.41 45.97 -24.84
N THR A 258 19.49 44.71 -25.36
CA THR A 258 19.58 44.47 -26.79
C THR A 258 18.32 44.95 -27.52
N ALA A 259 17.13 44.65 -26.95
CA ALA A 259 15.85 45.12 -27.48
C ALA A 259 15.73 46.64 -27.45
N GLY A 260 16.22 47.30 -26.38
CA GLY A 260 16.27 48.77 -26.28
C GLY A 260 17.20 49.38 -27.31
N TYR A 261 18.38 48.79 -27.51
CA TYR A 261 19.31 49.23 -28.55
C TYR A 261 18.69 49.12 -29.96
N THR A 262 18.05 48.01 -30.27
CA THR A 262 17.41 47.82 -31.59
C THR A 262 16.17 48.69 -31.77
N LEU A 263 15.45 49.05 -30.69
CA LEU A 263 14.37 50.03 -30.71
C LEU A 263 14.91 51.43 -31.02
N LEU A 264 15.99 51.88 -30.35
CA LEU A 264 16.62 53.16 -30.63
C LEU A 264 17.22 53.25 -32.04
N ALA A 265 17.67 52.13 -32.59
CA ALA A 265 18.13 52.01 -33.97
C ALA A 265 16.99 52.03 -34.99
N GLY A 266 15.73 52.08 -34.54
CA GLY A 266 14.55 52.13 -35.42
C GLY A 266 14.17 50.80 -36.05
N SER A 267 14.79 49.68 -35.64
CA SER A 267 14.51 48.34 -36.18
C SER A 267 13.40 47.57 -35.43
N LEU A 268 13.00 48.04 -34.24
CA LEU A 268 11.87 47.50 -33.50
C LEU A 268 10.83 48.57 -33.22
N THR A 269 9.56 48.16 -33.07
CA THR A 269 8.48 49.01 -32.55
C THR A 269 8.43 48.98 -31.02
N PRO A 270 7.79 49.96 -30.36
CA PRO A 270 7.55 49.92 -28.91
C PRO A 270 6.78 48.67 -28.44
N GLY A 271 5.82 48.21 -29.25
CA GLY A 271 5.10 46.98 -29.00
C GLY A 271 6.00 45.74 -29.07
N GLN A 272 6.85 45.65 -30.09
CA GLN A 272 7.82 44.56 -30.21
C GLN A 272 8.82 44.53 -29.07
N PHE A 273 9.26 45.67 -28.55
CA PHE A 273 10.09 45.79 -27.35
C PHE A 273 9.37 45.21 -26.11
N THR A 274 8.08 45.53 -25.96
CA THR A 274 7.25 45.00 -24.86
C THR A 274 7.09 43.49 -24.96
N ALA A 275 6.81 42.99 -26.16
CA ALA A 275 6.68 41.55 -26.40
C ALA A 275 8.01 40.80 -26.16
N ALA A 276 9.13 41.34 -26.61
CA ALA A 276 10.45 40.73 -26.38
C ALA A 276 10.78 40.59 -24.90
N THR A 277 10.45 41.60 -24.09
CA THR A 277 10.62 41.53 -22.62
C THR A 277 9.79 40.41 -21.99
N ALA A 278 8.54 40.26 -22.40
CA ALA A 278 7.64 39.20 -21.92
C ALA A 278 8.10 37.80 -22.37
N TYR A 279 8.46 37.64 -23.64
CA TYR A 279 9.00 36.37 -24.16
C TYR A 279 10.32 35.96 -23.50
N ALA A 280 11.21 36.90 -23.20
CA ALA A 280 12.41 36.60 -22.44
C ALA A 280 12.10 35.98 -21.07
N GLY A 281 11.08 36.49 -20.37
CA GLY A 281 10.61 35.92 -19.11
C GLY A 281 10.02 34.50 -19.30
N MET A 282 9.23 34.27 -20.35
CA MET A 282 8.61 32.93 -20.62
C MET A 282 9.65 31.88 -21.01
N ALA A 283 10.73 32.28 -21.70
CA ALA A 283 11.79 31.36 -22.12
C ALA A 283 12.52 30.70 -20.92
N PHE A 284 12.51 31.34 -19.73
CA PHE A 284 13.05 30.74 -18.51
C PHE A 284 12.23 29.62 -17.92
N GLY A 285 11.01 29.34 -18.39
CA GLY A 285 10.14 28.27 -17.89
C GLY A 285 10.80 26.89 -17.88
N LEU A 286 11.69 26.61 -18.84
CA LEU A 286 12.49 25.38 -18.89
C LEU A 286 13.41 25.19 -17.67
N PHE A 287 13.93 26.25 -17.09
CA PHE A 287 14.84 26.16 -15.95
C PHE A 287 14.14 25.89 -14.62
N ASN A 288 12.84 26.16 -14.54
CA ASN A 288 12.03 25.89 -13.35
C ASN A 288 11.59 24.41 -13.25
N GLN A 289 12.02 23.54 -14.17
CA GLN A 289 11.60 22.12 -14.22
C GLN A 289 12.34 21.21 -13.22
N ALA A 290 13.24 21.73 -12.39
CA ALA A 290 13.97 20.91 -11.41
C ALA A 290 13.02 20.13 -10.47
N ASN A 291 11.94 20.77 -10.01
CA ASN A 291 10.93 20.12 -9.16
C ASN A 291 10.17 19.01 -9.90
N ALA A 292 9.96 19.15 -11.19
CA ALA A 292 9.30 18.16 -12.01
C ALA A 292 10.16 16.89 -12.23
N PHE A 293 11.49 17.03 -12.31
CA PHE A 293 12.40 15.88 -12.30
C PHE A 293 12.36 15.13 -10.97
N MET A 294 12.28 15.85 -9.85
CA MET A 294 12.13 15.23 -8.52
C MET A 294 10.79 14.48 -8.40
N ALA A 295 9.70 15.09 -8.87
CA ALA A 295 8.38 14.46 -8.88
C ALA A 295 8.35 13.19 -9.76
N LEU A 296 9.01 13.21 -10.92
CA LEU A 296 9.15 12.02 -11.77
C LEU A 296 9.97 10.91 -11.09
N ALA A 297 11.05 11.29 -10.40
CA ALA A 297 11.84 10.32 -9.64
C ALA A 297 11.03 9.68 -8.51
N GLN A 298 10.20 10.46 -7.80
CA GLN A 298 9.27 9.97 -6.78
C GLN A 298 8.20 9.04 -7.38
N ALA A 299 7.57 9.46 -8.47
CA ALA A 299 6.59 8.62 -9.18
C ALA A 299 7.20 7.29 -9.64
N ARG A 300 8.44 7.30 -10.12
CA ARG A 300 9.17 6.11 -10.53
C ARG A 300 9.53 5.20 -9.35
N ALA A 301 9.93 5.78 -8.22
CA ALA A 301 10.18 5.06 -6.98
C ALA A 301 8.89 4.44 -6.42
N GLY A 302 7.79 5.19 -6.40
CA GLY A 302 6.46 4.71 -6.05
C GLY A 302 6.01 3.56 -6.94
N ALA A 303 6.18 3.70 -8.26
CA ALA A 303 5.84 2.65 -9.22
C ALA A 303 6.64 1.35 -9.00
N ARG A 304 7.92 1.43 -8.63
CA ARG A 304 8.73 0.26 -8.26
C ARG A 304 8.16 -0.47 -7.06
N ARG A 305 7.80 0.28 -6.01
CA ARG A 305 7.21 -0.28 -4.79
C ARG A 305 5.85 -0.92 -5.05
N LEU A 306 5.00 -0.31 -5.87
CA LEU A 306 3.71 -0.89 -6.26
C LEU A 306 3.90 -2.13 -7.12
N ALA A 307 4.79 -2.07 -8.13
CA ALA A 307 5.09 -3.20 -9.00
C ALA A 307 5.64 -4.40 -8.23
N GLU A 308 6.45 -4.20 -7.20
CA GLU A 308 6.96 -5.26 -6.33
C GLU A 308 5.82 -6.07 -5.71
N VAL A 309 4.78 -5.40 -5.20
CA VAL A 309 3.60 -6.09 -4.65
C VAL A 309 2.80 -6.76 -5.76
N LEU A 310 2.50 -6.04 -6.84
CA LEU A 310 1.65 -6.53 -7.94
C LEU A 310 2.27 -7.69 -8.73
N THR A 311 3.61 -7.82 -8.72
CA THR A 311 4.32 -8.94 -9.34
C THR A 311 4.57 -10.11 -8.40
N THR A 312 4.34 -9.95 -7.10
CA THR A 312 4.39 -11.05 -6.15
C THR A 312 3.26 -12.02 -6.47
N GLY A 313 3.57 -13.30 -6.65
CA GLY A 313 2.60 -14.32 -7.04
C GLY A 313 1.41 -14.36 -6.06
N ALA A 314 0.23 -14.05 -6.53
CA ALA A 314 -1.00 -14.26 -5.79
C ALA A 314 -1.42 -15.73 -5.89
N THR A 315 -2.11 -16.24 -4.88
CA THR A 315 -2.72 -17.57 -4.92
C THR A 315 -3.73 -17.60 -6.07
N THR A 316 -3.51 -18.48 -7.04
CA THR A 316 -4.46 -18.62 -8.15
C THR A 316 -5.66 -19.42 -7.67
N PRO A 317 -6.88 -18.85 -7.68
CA PRO A 317 -8.06 -19.62 -7.33
C PRO A 317 -8.32 -20.72 -8.34
N GLY A 318 -8.77 -21.87 -7.86
CA GLY A 318 -9.34 -22.91 -8.73
C GLY A 318 -10.72 -22.50 -9.26
N SER A 319 -11.27 -23.32 -10.11
CA SER A 319 -12.62 -23.14 -10.68
C SER A 319 -13.58 -24.27 -10.35
N ARG A 320 -13.10 -25.31 -9.67
CA ARG A 320 -13.85 -26.54 -9.42
C ARG A 320 -14.74 -26.39 -8.19
N GLU A 321 -15.96 -26.89 -8.28
CA GLU A 321 -16.84 -27.01 -7.12
C GLU A 321 -16.50 -28.29 -6.36
N LEU A 322 -16.77 -28.30 -5.04
CA LEU A 322 -16.59 -29.47 -4.21
C LEU A 322 -17.84 -30.40 -4.33
N PRO A 323 -17.66 -31.69 -4.60
CA PRO A 323 -18.76 -32.63 -4.54
C PRO A 323 -19.34 -32.74 -3.12
N ALA A 324 -20.55 -33.26 -2.96
CA ALA A 324 -21.06 -33.63 -1.63
C ALA A 324 -20.13 -34.69 -1.02
N GLY A 325 -19.70 -34.47 0.24
CA GLY A 325 -18.78 -35.38 0.89
C GLY A 325 -18.74 -35.18 2.40
N PRO A 326 -18.16 -36.12 3.16
CA PRO A 326 -18.10 -36.11 4.61
C PRO A 326 -17.03 -35.16 5.17
N GLY A 327 -16.22 -34.52 4.30
CA GLY A 327 -15.08 -33.72 4.71
C GLY A 327 -13.81 -34.54 4.97
N GLU A 328 -13.59 -35.62 4.21
CA GLU A 328 -12.32 -36.36 4.27
C GLU A 328 -11.18 -35.46 3.80
N LEU A 329 -10.10 -35.39 4.59
CA LEU A 329 -8.92 -34.59 4.27
C LEU A 329 -7.72 -35.52 4.06
N ALA A 330 -7.07 -35.43 2.90
CA ALA A 330 -5.89 -36.23 2.58
C ALA A 330 -4.70 -35.33 2.17
N PHE A 331 -3.54 -35.61 2.76
CA PHE A 331 -2.26 -35.05 2.36
C PHE A 331 -1.50 -36.12 1.58
N ARG A 332 -1.04 -35.82 0.38
CA ARG A 332 -0.30 -36.76 -0.49
C ARG A 332 1.05 -36.17 -0.85
N GLY A 333 2.12 -36.77 -0.34
CA GLY A 333 3.48 -36.37 -0.61
C GLY A 333 3.80 -34.93 -0.22
N VAL A 334 3.06 -34.35 0.75
CA VAL A 334 3.14 -32.95 1.11
C VAL A 334 4.48 -32.63 1.76
N ARG A 335 5.23 -31.72 1.13
CA ARG A 335 6.45 -31.09 1.66
C ARG A 335 6.29 -29.60 1.71
N GLY A 336 6.88 -28.99 2.72
CA GLY A 336 6.87 -27.55 2.98
C GLY A 336 7.77 -27.24 4.18
N PRO A 337 7.42 -26.29 5.05
CA PRO A 337 8.15 -26.06 6.30
C PRO A 337 8.19 -27.25 7.25
N GLY A 338 7.45 -28.34 6.95
CA GLY A 338 7.45 -29.66 7.60
C GLY A 338 7.18 -30.77 6.57
N ARG A 339 7.51 -32.02 6.91
CA ARG A 339 7.14 -33.19 6.12
C ARG A 339 5.83 -33.76 6.66
N TYR A 340 4.75 -33.53 5.95
CA TYR A 340 3.41 -34.06 6.33
C TYR A 340 3.03 -35.27 5.48
N ALA A 341 4.03 -35.97 4.95
CA ALA A 341 3.95 -37.18 4.14
C ALA A 341 2.50 -37.60 3.73
N ASP A 342 2.16 -38.85 3.76
CA ASP A 342 0.80 -39.32 3.47
C ASP A 342 0.00 -39.39 4.78
N LEU A 343 -0.92 -38.43 4.96
CA LEU A 343 -1.81 -38.34 6.12
C LEU A 343 -3.28 -38.31 5.62
N THR A 344 -4.09 -39.20 6.09
CA THR A 344 -5.54 -39.18 5.81
C THR A 344 -6.33 -39.00 7.11
N ILE A 345 -7.22 -38.04 7.11
CA ILE A 345 -8.14 -37.72 8.21
C ILE A 345 -9.54 -38.11 7.76
N PRO A 346 -10.18 -39.09 8.42
CA PRO A 346 -11.52 -39.55 8.04
C PRO A 346 -12.55 -38.42 8.16
N GLY A 347 -13.53 -38.43 7.24
CA GLY A 347 -14.64 -37.49 7.29
C GLY A 347 -15.47 -37.64 8.58
N GLY A 348 -15.83 -36.50 9.20
CA GLY A 348 -16.56 -36.45 10.46
C GLY A 348 -15.73 -36.73 11.73
N ALA A 349 -14.45 -37.12 11.60
CA ALA A 349 -13.58 -37.36 12.75
C ALA A 349 -13.12 -36.07 13.43
N MET A 350 -12.93 -36.17 14.75
CA MET A 350 -12.20 -35.16 15.53
C MET A 350 -10.75 -35.59 15.68
N VAL A 351 -9.82 -34.81 15.11
CA VAL A 351 -8.39 -35.13 15.14
C VAL A 351 -7.63 -34.04 15.90
N ALA A 352 -6.95 -34.44 16.96
CA ALA A 352 -6.06 -33.54 17.69
C ALA A 352 -4.67 -33.51 17.03
N VAL A 353 -4.13 -32.32 16.79
CA VAL A 353 -2.75 -32.11 16.33
C VAL A 353 -1.90 -31.65 17.51
N VAL A 354 -0.95 -32.48 17.92
CA VAL A 354 -0.10 -32.23 19.09
C VAL A 354 1.38 -32.21 18.70
N GLY A 355 2.20 -31.57 19.51
CA GLY A 355 3.63 -31.48 19.32
C GLY A 355 4.21 -30.28 20.05
N GLU A 356 5.53 -30.18 20.11
CA GLU A 356 6.21 -29.02 20.73
C GLU A 356 5.87 -27.71 20.03
N SER A 357 6.21 -26.58 20.69
CA SER A 357 6.11 -25.27 20.04
C SER A 357 7.05 -25.23 18.83
N GLY A 358 6.54 -24.79 17.68
CA GLY A 358 7.30 -24.81 16.43
C GLY A 358 7.29 -26.13 15.65
N ALA A 359 6.66 -27.20 16.13
CA ALA A 359 6.58 -28.49 15.43
C ALA A 359 5.76 -28.46 14.13
N GLY A 360 5.11 -27.33 13.81
CA GLY A 360 4.36 -27.15 12.55
C GLY A 360 2.85 -27.38 12.65
N LYS A 361 2.26 -27.40 13.84
CA LYS A 361 0.80 -27.58 14.05
C LYS A 361 -0.03 -26.57 13.25
N SER A 362 0.21 -25.28 13.45
CA SER A 362 -0.49 -24.22 12.70
C SER A 362 -0.23 -24.29 11.20
N THR A 363 0.97 -24.71 10.78
CA THR A 363 1.32 -24.90 9.38
C THR A 363 0.50 -26.03 8.75
N LEU A 364 0.33 -27.15 9.45
CA LEU A 364 -0.53 -28.25 9.00
C LEU A 364 -1.96 -27.77 8.80
N LEU A 365 -2.51 -26.99 9.75
CA LEU A 365 -3.85 -26.43 9.63
C LEU A 365 -3.93 -25.45 8.44
N MET A 366 -2.93 -24.58 8.27
CA MET A 366 -2.89 -23.65 7.13
C MET A 366 -2.86 -24.36 5.78
N LEU A 367 -2.16 -25.49 5.67
CA LEU A 367 -2.18 -26.34 4.48
C LEU A 367 -3.56 -27.01 4.30
N ALA A 368 -4.16 -27.53 5.39
CA ALA A 368 -5.48 -28.14 5.40
C ALA A 368 -6.61 -27.23 4.90
N GLY A 369 -6.51 -25.94 5.18
CA GLY A 369 -7.49 -24.94 4.75
C GLY A 369 -7.04 -24.05 3.61
N ARG A 370 -5.93 -24.40 2.94
CA ARG A 370 -5.36 -23.66 1.81
C ARG A 370 -5.10 -22.17 2.10
N LEU A 371 -4.77 -21.80 3.34
CA LEU A 371 -4.14 -20.51 3.63
C LEU A 371 -2.67 -20.51 3.25
N LEU A 372 -2.10 -21.69 3.05
CA LEU A 372 -0.75 -21.96 2.58
C LEU A 372 -0.82 -23.08 1.55
N ASP A 373 -0.20 -22.90 0.38
CA ASP A 373 -0.01 -23.98 -0.58
C ASP A 373 1.28 -24.75 -0.25
N PRO A 374 1.31 -26.09 -0.40
CA PRO A 374 2.51 -26.88 -0.19
C PRO A 374 3.58 -26.59 -1.27
N ASP A 375 4.87 -26.74 -0.92
CA ASP A 375 5.97 -26.61 -1.89
C ASP A 375 6.00 -27.80 -2.85
N GLU A 376 5.66 -29.01 -2.36
CA GLU A 376 5.48 -30.24 -3.14
C GLU A 376 4.28 -31.03 -2.63
N GLY A 377 3.70 -31.88 -3.49
CA GLY A 377 2.54 -32.69 -3.15
C GLY A 377 1.21 -31.93 -3.25
N GLU A 378 0.17 -32.50 -2.69
CA GLU A 378 -1.17 -31.94 -2.74
C GLU A 378 -1.98 -32.25 -1.49
N VAL A 379 -2.91 -31.35 -1.16
CA VAL A 379 -3.93 -31.56 -0.12
C VAL A 379 -5.29 -31.67 -0.80
N LEU A 380 -6.04 -32.72 -0.45
CA LEU A 380 -7.34 -33.00 -1.04
C LEU A 380 -8.43 -32.91 0.04
N LEU A 381 -9.58 -32.36 -0.34
CA LEU A 381 -10.81 -32.40 0.46
C LEU A 381 -11.87 -33.16 -0.34
N ASP A 382 -12.42 -34.24 0.24
CA ASP A 382 -13.36 -35.14 -0.42
C ASP A 382 -12.84 -35.62 -1.81
N GLY A 383 -11.54 -35.91 -1.91
CA GLY A 383 -10.87 -36.39 -3.12
C GLY A 383 -10.53 -35.31 -4.16
N VAL A 384 -10.85 -34.02 -3.91
CA VAL A 384 -10.54 -32.91 -4.83
C VAL A 384 -9.33 -32.12 -4.32
N PRO A 385 -8.28 -31.93 -5.14
CA PRO A 385 -7.14 -31.10 -4.76
C PRO A 385 -7.58 -29.67 -4.44
N LEU A 386 -7.21 -29.15 -3.26
CA LEU A 386 -7.63 -27.82 -2.80
C LEU A 386 -7.25 -26.69 -3.76
N ARG A 387 -6.13 -26.83 -4.47
CA ARG A 387 -5.69 -25.85 -5.47
C ARG A 387 -6.65 -25.70 -6.66
N GLU A 388 -7.46 -26.72 -6.94
CA GLU A 388 -8.44 -26.72 -8.04
C GLU A 388 -9.80 -26.17 -7.62
N VAL A 389 -10.05 -26.09 -6.30
CA VAL A 389 -11.32 -25.65 -5.72
C VAL A 389 -11.49 -24.14 -5.85
N SER A 390 -12.69 -23.69 -6.23
CA SER A 390 -13.05 -22.28 -6.28
C SER A 390 -12.99 -21.64 -4.87
N GLU A 391 -12.63 -20.34 -4.79
CA GLU A 391 -12.59 -19.62 -3.50
C GLU A 391 -13.95 -19.70 -2.77
N ARG A 392 -15.03 -19.60 -3.51
CA ARG A 392 -16.39 -19.66 -2.94
C ARG A 392 -16.69 -21.03 -2.34
N ALA A 393 -16.37 -22.09 -3.06
CA ALA A 393 -16.58 -23.46 -2.59
C ALA A 393 -15.71 -23.77 -1.37
N LEU A 394 -14.43 -23.35 -1.41
CA LEU A 394 -13.50 -23.53 -0.29
C LEU A 394 -13.96 -22.74 0.94
N ALA A 395 -14.33 -21.47 0.77
CA ALA A 395 -14.85 -20.63 1.84
C ALA A 395 -16.16 -21.16 2.44
N GLY A 396 -16.98 -21.87 1.68
CA GLY A 396 -18.18 -22.56 2.16
C GLY A 396 -17.90 -23.88 2.87
N ALA A 397 -16.80 -24.56 2.53
CA ALA A 397 -16.46 -25.87 3.04
C ALA A 397 -15.56 -25.85 4.29
N VAL A 398 -14.73 -24.82 4.45
CA VAL A 398 -13.73 -24.72 5.52
C VAL A 398 -14.04 -23.55 6.44
N SER A 399 -14.00 -23.78 7.75
CA SER A 399 -14.16 -22.75 8.76
C SER A 399 -13.00 -22.74 9.75
N TRP A 400 -12.68 -21.56 10.31
CA TRP A 400 -11.49 -21.32 11.10
C TRP A 400 -11.75 -20.69 12.45
N ALA A 401 -11.09 -21.22 13.50
CA ALA A 401 -10.88 -20.52 14.75
C ALA A 401 -9.38 -20.41 15.02
N PHE A 402 -8.86 -19.19 15.01
CA PHE A 402 -7.44 -18.89 15.25
C PHE A 402 -7.15 -18.65 16.73
N GLU A 403 -5.92 -18.91 17.16
CA GLU A 403 -5.41 -18.56 18.50
C GLU A 403 -5.67 -17.08 18.85
N ARG A 404 -5.40 -16.20 17.88
CA ARG A 404 -5.61 -14.74 18.02
C ARG A 404 -6.56 -14.24 16.94
N PRO A 405 -7.88 -14.35 17.18
CA PRO A 405 -8.85 -13.92 16.19
C PRO A 405 -8.82 -12.40 16.00
N ALA A 406 -8.79 -11.96 14.73
CA ALA A 406 -8.99 -10.56 14.36
C ALA A 406 -10.49 -10.30 14.14
N TYR A 407 -10.94 -9.11 14.55
CA TYR A 407 -12.30 -8.64 14.32
C TYR A 407 -12.26 -7.43 13.42
N LEU A 408 -13.12 -7.44 12.40
CA LEU A 408 -13.34 -6.29 11.54
C LEU A 408 -14.28 -5.30 12.26
N PRO A 409 -14.29 -4.02 11.87
CA PRO A 409 -15.27 -3.06 12.37
C PRO A 409 -16.69 -3.55 12.14
N GLY A 410 -17.53 -3.45 13.17
CA GLY A 410 -18.92 -3.93 13.20
C GLY A 410 -19.33 -4.33 14.60
N THR A 411 -20.52 -4.91 14.74
CA THR A 411 -21.07 -5.40 15.99
C THR A 411 -20.53 -6.80 16.36
N ILE A 412 -20.80 -7.24 17.57
CA ILE A 412 -20.50 -8.62 18.00
C ILE A 412 -21.26 -9.63 17.11
N ALA A 413 -22.50 -9.33 16.71
CA ALA A 413 -23.26 -10.15 15.78
C ALA A 413 -22.55 -10.28 14.43
N ASP A 414 -22.06 -9.16 13.87
CA ASP A 414 -21.29 -9.13 12.61
C ASP A 414 -19.99 -9.93 12.75
N ALA A 415 -19.31 -9.83 13.88
CA ALA A 415 -18.05 -10.53 14.13
C ALA A 415 -18.23 -12.06 14.18
N ILE A 416 -19.37 -12.55 14.69
CA ILE A 416 -19.70 -13.97 14.71
C ILE A 416 -20.27 -14.40 13.34
N GLY A 417 -21.25 -13.68 12.83
CA GLY A 417 -21.99 -14.05 11.61
C GLY A 417 -21.17 -13.91 10.33
N PHE A 418 -20.27 -12.94 10.26
CA PHE A 418 -19.44 -12.66 9.09
C PHE A 418 -20.22 -12.68 7.76
N GLY A 419 -21.42 -12.07 7.77
CA GLY A 419 -22.33 -12.01 6.62
C GLY A 419 -23.42 -13.09 6.56
N SER A 420 -23.45 -14.06 7.50
CA SER A 420 -24.51 -15.05 7.64
C SER A 420 -25.16 -14.90 9.02
N GLY A 421 -26.25 -14.13 9.13
CA GLY A 421 -26.88 -13.85 10.43
C GLY A 421 -27.64 -14.98 11.12
N GLU A 422 -27.84 -16.11 10.45
CA GLU A 422 -28.86 -17.11 10.85
C GLU A 422 -28.53 -17.95 12.08
N ARG A 423 -27.24 -18.14 12.44
CA ARG A 423 -26.84 -19.04 13.54
C ARG A 423 -25.97 -18.37 14.62
N VAL A 424 -25.98 -17.04 14.69
CA VAL A 424 -25.09 -16.27 15.58
C VAL A 424 -25.26 -16.69 17.04
N ARG A 425 -26.50 -16.76 17.54
CA ARG A 425 -26.76 -17.08 18.95
C ARG A 425 -26.44 -18.55 19.27
N GLU A 426 -26.87 -19.48 18.44
CA GLU A 426 -26.57 -20.91 18.60
C GLU A 426 -25.05 -21.15 18.67
N ALA A 427 -24.31 -20.56 17.74
CA ALA A 427 -22.85 -20.64 17.72
C ALA A 427 -22.20 -20.01 18.96
N ALA A 428 -22.74 -18.88 19.44
CA ALA A 428 -22.27 -18.25 20.66
C ALA A 428 -22.55 -19.10 21.91
N GLU A 429 -23.66 -19.79 21.95
CA GLU A 429 -23.99 -20.74 23.03
C GLU A 429 -23.03 -21.93 23.02
N LEU A 430 -22.78 -22.54 21.86
CA LEU A 430 -21.80 -23.64 21.69
C LEU A 430 -20.38 -23.24 22.12
N ALA A 431 -19.97 -22.02 21.76
CA ALA A 431 -18.67 -21.45 22.14
C ALA A 431 -18.64 -20.87 23.57
N ARG A 432 -19.73 -20.97 24.34
CA ARG A 432 -19.87 -20.34 25.67
C ARG A 432 -19.65 -18.82 25.65
N ALA A 433 -20.02 -18.17 24.56
CA ALA A 433 -19.90 -16.72 24.40
C ALA A 433 -21.20 -15.97 24.74
N ASP A 434 -22.37 -16.57 24.59
CA ASP A 434 -23.68 -15.92 24.79
C ASP A 434 -23.80 -15.23 26.16
N THR A 435 -23.33 -15.90 27.22
CA THR A 435 -23.46 -15.39 28.59
C THR A 435 -22.76 -14.05 28.82
N PHE A 436 -21.55 -13.86 28.29
CA PHE A 436 -20.85 -12.58 28.45
C PHE A 436 -21.31 -11.55 27.42
N VAL A 437 -21.67 -11.97 26.21
CA VAL A 437 -22.19 -11.07 25.18
C VAL A 437 -23.47 -10.38 25.66
N ARG A 438 -24.39 -11.11 26.28
CA ARG A 438 -25.62 -10.54 26.86
C ARG A 438 -25.39 -9.56 28.01
N ARG A 439 -24.22 -9.59 28.65
CA ARG A 439 -23.85 -8.62 29.70
C ARG A 439 -23.28 -7.32 29.16
N LEU A 440 -22.94 -7.26 27.88
CA LEU A 440 -22.49 -6.04 27.24
C LEU A 440 -23.67 -5.02 27.14
N PRO A 441 -23.41 -3.72 27.15
CA PRO A 441 -24.45 -2.69 27.20
C PRO A 441 -25.52 -2.80 26.10
N ALA A 442 -25.10 -3.19 24.88
CA ALA A 442 -26.00 -3.42 23.74
C ALA A 442 -26.04 -4.90 23.29
N GLY A 443 -25.56 -5.83 24.14
CA GLY A 443 -25.54 -7.25 23.82
C GLY A 443 -24.81 -7.54 22.50
N TYR A 444 -25.47 -8.24 21.59
CA TYR A 444 -24.94 -8.58 20.27
C TYR A 444 -24.72 -7.36 19.34
N ASP A 445 -25.43 -6.24 19.59
CA ASP A 445 -25.30 -5.02 18.82
C ASP A 445 -24.16 -4.11 19.33
N THR A 446 -23.43 -4.55 20.36
CA THR A 446 -22.26 -3.82 20.87
C THR A 446 -21.17 -3.77 19.79
N PRO A 447 -20.61 -2.59 19.46
CA PRO A 447 -19.47 -2.49 18.54
C PRO A 447 -18.25 -3.26 19.09
N CYS A 448 -17.60 -4.06 18.26
CA CYS A 448 -16.43 -4.85 18.68
C CYS A 448 -15.28 -3.99 19.23
N ALA A 449 -15.13 -2.76 18.72
CA ALA A 449 -14.09 -1.82 19.17
C ALA A 449 -14.31 -1.34 20.60
N ASP A 450 -15.57 -1.25 21.06
CA ASP A 450 -15.97 -0.72 22.36
C ASP A 450 -16.18 -1.84 23.39
N ALA A 451 -16.16 -3.12 22.97
CA ALA A 451 -16.38 -4.23 23.85
C ALA A 451 -15.11 -4.54 24.68
N PRO A 452 -15.17 -4.45 26.02
CA PRO A 452 -14.03 -4.71 26.91
C PRO A 452 -13.80 -6.22 27.08
N LEU A 453 -13.41 -6.90 26.00
CA LEU A 453 -13.25 -8.35 25.98
C LEU A 453 -11.88 -8.79 26.50
N SER A 454 -11.86 -9.76 27.40
CA SER A 454 -10.67 -10.51 27.80
C SER A 454 -10.12 -11.37 26.63
N GLY A 455 -8.90 -11.88 26.78
CA GLY A 455 -8.30 -12.79 25.78
C GLY A 455 -9.14 -14.03 25.52
N GLY A 456 -9.64 -14.69 26.59
CA GLY A 456 -10.49 -15.88 26.47
C GLY A 456 -11.88 -15.58 25.90
N GLU A 457 -12.45 -14.40 26.16
CA GLU A 457 -13.72 -13.98 25.54
C GLU A 457 -13.53 -13.72 24.05
N ARG A 458 -12.43 -13.11 23.65
CA ARG A 458 -12.06 -12.98 22.24
C ARG A 458 -11.92 -14.34 21.58
N GLN A 459 -11.18 -15.28 22.16
CA GLN A 459 -11.07 -16.63 21.58
C GLN A 459 -12.43 -17.30 21.41
N ARG A 460 -13.33 -17.21 22.40
CA ARG A 460 -14.69 -17.78 22.31
C ARG A 460 -15.53 -17.13 21.22
N LEU A 461 -15.42 -15.82 20.99
CA LEU A 461 -16.08 -15.19 19.83
C LEU A 461 -15.49 -15.69 18.49
N GLY A 462 -14.17 -15.90 18.41
CA GLY A 462 -13.53 -16.49 17.23
C GLY A 462 -14.00 -17.92 16.97
N LEU A 463 -14.17 -18.71 18.04
CA LEU A 463 -14.75 -20.05 17.96
C LEU A 463 -16.22 -20.01 17.55
N ALA A 464 -17.02 -19.08 18.11
CA ALA A 464 -18.42 -18.88 17.72
C ALA A 464 -18.52 -18.57 16.21
N ARG A 465 -17.65 -17.70 15.69
CA ARG A 465 -17.58 -17.41 14.24
C ARG A 465 -17.30 -18.65 13.42
N ALA A 466 -16.42 -19.53 13.88
CA ALA A 466 -16.12 -20.78 13.20
C ALA A 466 -17.32 -21.73 13.19
N LEU A 467 -18.08 -21.79 14.28
CA LEU A 467 -19.25 -22.66 14.45
C LEU A 467 -20.53 -22.09 13.80
N ALA A 468 -20.59 -20.79 13.54
CA ALA A 468 -21.76 -20.17 12.91
C ALA A 468 -21.95 -20.58 11.44
N ARG A 469 -20.91 -21.06 10.79
CA ARG A 469 -20.93 -21.43 9.37
C ARG A 469 -21.08 -22.93 9.20
N PRO A 470 -21.95 -23.41 8.29
CA PRO A 470 -22.06 -24.81 7.96
C PRO A 470 -20.85 -25.26 7.13
N ALA A 471 -19.76 -25.63 7.81
CA ALA A 471 -18.54 -26.12 7.18
C ALA A 471 -18.43 -27.65 7.27
N ARG A 472 -17.75 -28.28 6.31
CA ARG A 472 -17.40 -29.72 6.33
C ARG A 472 -16.11 -29.95 7.10
N LEU A 473 -15.21 -28.95 7.09
CA LEU A 473 -13.92 -28.99 7.77
C LEU A 473 -13.81 -27.80 8.72
N LEU A 474 -13.61 -28.07 10.00
CA LEU A 474 -13.41 -27.08 11.05
C LEU A 474 -11.95 -27.14 11.52
N LEU A 475 -11.24 -26.06 11.35
CA LEU A 475 -9.82 -25.90 11.70
C LEU A 475 -9.71 -25.00 12.92
N LEU A 476 -9.16 -25.55 14.01
CA LEU A 476 -9.01 -24.85 15.30
C LEU A 476 -7.54 -24.79 15.69
N ASP A 477 -6.95 -23.62 15.64
CA ASP A 477 -5.54 -23.38 16.00
C ASP A 477 -5.47 -22.78 17.40
N ASP A 478 -5.20 -23.62 18.40
CA ASP A 478 -5.15 -23.27 19.84
C ASP A 478 -6.33 -22.38 20.29
N ALA A 479 -7.53 -22.61 19.72
CA ALA A 479 -8.70 -21.74 19.85
C ALA A 479 -9.31 -21.69 21.26
N VAL A 480 -8.84 -22.53 22.17
CA VAL A 480 -9.31 -22.61 23.59
C VAL A 480 -8.16 -22.49 24.60
N SER A 481 -7.00 -22.01 24.18
CA SER A 481 -5.80 -21.93 25.04
C SER A 481 -5.95 -20.99 26.24
N SER A 482 -6.75 -19.95 26.14
CA SER A 482 -6.97 -18.93 27.20
C SER A 482 -8.30 -19.10 27.94
N VAL A 483 -8.91 -20.29 27.89
CA VAL A 483 -10.21 -20.58 28.51
C VAL A 483 -9.99 -21.41 29.77
N ASP A 484 -10.81 -21.18 30.79
CA ASP A 484 -10.79 -21.97 32.04
C ASP A 484 -11.23 -23.43 31.79
N SER A 485 -10.81 -24.34 32.67
CA SER A 485 -11.01 -25.78 32.51
C SER A 485 -12.49 -26.20 32.44
N VAL A 486 -13.39 -25.49 33.13
CA VAL A 486 -14.83 -25.81 33.12
C VAL A 486 -15.44 -25.43 31.77
N THR A 487 -15.14 -24.22 31.28
CA THR A 487 -15.59 -23.75 29.99
C THR A 487 -14.98 -24.59 28.86
N GLU A 488 -13.71 -24.98 28.95
CA GLU A 488 -13.05 -25.88 28.01
C GLU A 488 -13.74 -27.24 27.92
N LEU A 489 -14.11 -27.84 29.07
CA LEU A 489 -14.82 -29.10 29.10
C LEU A 489 -16.16 -29.05 28.34
N HIS A 490 -16.88 -27.94 28.45
CA HIS A 490 -18.13 -27.76 27.71
C HIS A 490 -17.88 -27.58 26.22
N ILE A 491 -16.88 -26.75 25.83
CA ILE A 491 -16.52 -26.53 24.43
C ILE A 491 -16.03 -27.85 23.81
N SER A 492 -15.18 -28.61 24.50
CA SER A 492 -14.65 -29.87 23.96
C SER A 492 -15.76 -30.92 23.73
N ARG A 493 -16.80 -30.96 24.59
CA ARG A 493 -17.98 -31.81 24.38
C ARG A 493 -18.79 -31.37 23.14
N ALA A 494 -19.01 -30.06 23.00
CA ALA A 494 -19.69 -29.49 21.83
C ALA A 494 -18.92 -29.78 20.53
N LEU A 495 -17.61 -29.66 20.56
CA LEU A 495 -16.75 -29.99 19.42
C LEU A 495 -16.77 -31.49 19.10
N ALA A 496 -16.75 -32.38 20.10
CA ALA A 496 -16.82 -33.81 19.88
C ALA A 496 -18.17 -34.26 19.25
N ALA A 497 -19.25 -33.56 19.57
CA ALA A 497 -20.58 -33.82 18.99
C ALA A 497 -20.82 -33.14 17.63
N HIS A 498 -19.92 -32.30 17.16
CA HIS A 498 -20.10 -31.56 15.92
C HIS A 498 -19.92 -32.47 14.69
N PRO A 499 -20.79 -32.43 13.66
CA PRO A 499 -20.78 -33.39 12.56
C PRO A 499 -19.63 -33.18 11.54
N ALA A 500 -19.05 -32.00 11.46
CA ALA A 500 -17.94 -31.73 10.54
C ALA A 500 -16.66 -32.46 10.94
N THR A 501 -15.74 -32.66 10.01
CA THR A 501 -14.35 -33.03 10.30
C THR A 501 -13.66 -31.90 11.06
N ARG A 502 -13.04 -32.23 12.19
CA ARG A 502 -12.41 -31.22 13.09
C ARG A 502 -10.93 -31.52 13.24
N LEU A 503 -10.11 -30.55 12.87
CA LEU A 503 -8.68 -30.61 13.07
C LEU A 503 -8.30 -29.57 14.13
N VAL A 504 -7.86 -30.03 15.31
CA VAL A 504 -7.67 -29.21 16.50
C VAL A 504 -6.19 -29.22 16.90
N ALA A 505 -5.46 -28.17 16.60
CA ALA A 505 -4.14 -27.97 17.19
C ALA A 505 -4.30 -27.60 18.66
N THR A 506 -3.60 -28.32 19.55
CA THR A 506 -3.73 -28.13 20.99
C THR A 506 -2.49 -28.57 21.75
N HIS A 507 -2.28 -27.95 22.89
CA HIS A 507 -1.30 -28.35 23.91
C HIS A 507 -1.96 -29.04 25.12
N ARG A 508 -3.30 -29.25 25.09
CA ARG A 508 -4.06 -29.77 26.21
C ARG A 508 -4.36 -31.25 26.08
N ALA A 509 -3.95 -32.03 27.08
CA ALA A 509 -4.20 -33.47 27.13
C ALA A 509 -5.71 -33.80 27.11
N SER A 510 -6.54 -32.95 27.75
CA SER A 510 -8.01 -33.12 27.82
C SER A 510 -8.68 -33.12 26.45
N LEU A 511 -8.20 -32.30 25.50
CA LEU A 511 -8.68 -32.27 24.12
C LEU A 511 -8.14 -33.43 23.30
N ALA A 512 -6.86 -33.78 23.45
CA ALA A 512 -6.25 -34.93 22.80
C ALA A 512 -6.94 -36.24 23.18
N ALA A 513 -7.30 -36.41 24.46
CA ALA A 513 -8.00 -37.58 24.97
C ALA A 513 -9.45 -37.77 24.45
N ARG A 514 -10.08 -36.69 23.95
CA ARG A 514 -11.45 -36.73 23.38
C ARG A 514 -11.45 -36.85 21.86
N ALA A 515 -10.30 -36.70 21.22
CA ALA A 515 -10.16 -36.85 19.78
C ALA A 515 -10.23 -38.35 19.39
N ASP A 516 -10.83 -38.62 18.25
CA ASP A 516 -10.87 -39.96 17.67
C ASP A 516 -9.46 -40.44 17.30
N LEU A 517 -8.61 -39.50 16.83
CA LEU A 517 -7.23 -39.72 16.47
C LEU A 517 -6.36 -38.52 16.92
N VAL A 518 -5.10 -38.79 17.13
CA VAL A 518 -4.08 -37.80 17.40
C VAL A 518 -3.02 -37.87 16.31
N VAL A 519 -2.73 -36.73 15.70
CA VAL A 519 -1.58 -36.53 14.82
C VAL A 519 -0.47 -35.89 15.66
N TRP A 520 0.56 -36.66 15.95
CA TRP A 520 1.71 -36.18 16.70
C TRP A 520 2.79 -35.70 15.74
N LEU A 521 3.10 -34.42 15.84
CA LEU A 521 4.14 -33.75 15.08
C LEU A 521 5.42 -33.61 15.91
N ASP A 522 6.56 -33.88 15.29
CA ASP A 522 7.87 -33.43 15.74
C ASP A 522 8.46 -32.43 14.74
N GLY A 523 9.64 -31.89 14.99
CA GLY A 523 10.26 -30.93 14.09
C GLY A 523 10.55 -31.46 12.68
N ALA A 524 10.47 -32.77 12.45
CA ALA A 524 10.69 -33.43 11.16
C ALA A 524 9.36 -33.71 10.40
N GLY A 525 8.21 -33.68 11.07
CA GLY A 525 6.89 -33.88 10.45
C GLY A 525 5.93 -34.73 11.28
N VAL A 526 5.15 -35.59 10.63
CA VAL A 526 4.25 -36.52 11.31
C VAL A 526 5.04 -37.69 11.88
N ARG A 527 5.12 -37.76 13.21
CA ARG A 527 5.79 -38.83 13.94
C ARG A 527 4.92 -40.05 14.13
N ALA A 528 3.64 -39.82 14.49
CA ALA A 528 2.66 -40.90 14.68
C ALA A 528 1.22 -40.41 14.48
N VAL A 529 0.35 -41.32 14.09
CA VAL A 529 -1.10 -41.14 14.01
C VAL A 529 -1.76 -42.32 14.71
N ALA A 530 -2.35 -42.07 15.88
CA ALA A 530 -3.03 -43.13 16.66
C ALA A 530 -3.99 -42.50 17.67
N PRO A 531 -4.88 -43.25 18.30
CA PRO A 531 -5.64 -42.81 19.46
C PRO A 531 -4.74 -42.35 20.61
N HIS A 532 -5.20 -41.34 21.36
CA HIS A 532 -4.45 -40.80 22.51
C HIS A 532 -3.97 -41.88 23.50
N ALA A 533 -4.84 -42.87 23.80
CA ALA A 533 -4.52 -43.93 24.73
C ALA A 533 -3.32 -44.79 24.30
N ASP A 534 -3.17 -45.01 22.99
CA ASP A 534 -2.06 -45.82 22.45
C ASP A 534 -0.73 -45.06 22.49
N LEU A 535 -0.77 -43.74 22.36
CA LEU A 535 0.41 -42.90 22.41
C LEU A 535 0.91 -42.65 23.82
N LEU A 536 0.08 -42.75 24.85
CA LEU A 536 0.46 -42.57 26.27
C LEU A 536 1.55 -43.55 26.72
N GLY A 537 1.77 -44.67 26.02
CA GLY A 537 2.89 -45.58 26.25
C GLY A 537 4.26 -44.99 25.99
N GLN A 538 4.35 -43.89 25.24
CA GLN A 538 5.61 -43.24 24.84
C GLN A 538 5.95 -42.07 25.78
N ASP A 539 7.16 -42.09 26.37
CA ASP A 539 7.58 -41.05 27.34
C ASP A 539 7.65 -39.66 26.70
N ASP A 540 8.15 -39.57 25.46
CA ASP A 540 8.22 -38.33 24.70
C ASP A 540 6.83 -37.71 24.48
N TYR A 541 5.82 -38.55 24.21
CA TYR A 541 4.44 -38.08 24.03
C TYR A 541 3.85 -37.56 25.34
N ARG A 542 4.08 -38.27 26.46
CA ARG A 542 3.66 -37.82 27.79
C ARG A 542 4.34 -36.50 28.17
N GLY A 543 5.58 -36.33 27.79
CA GLY A 543 6.35 -35.11 28.00
C GLY A 543 5.77 -33.86 27.36
N LEU A 544 5.01 -33.99 26.26
CA LEU A 544 4.36 -32.85 25.56
C LEU A 544 3.35 -32.11 26.45
N PHE A 545 2.73 -32.82 27.39
CA PHE A 545 1.68 -32.27 28.27
C PHE A 545 2.23 -31.87 29.65
N GLY A 546 3.54 -31.84 29.86
CA GLY A 546 4.49 -31.32 30.89
C GLY A 546 3.91 -31.14 32.24
N ALA A 547 3.25 -30.61 32.94
CA ALA A 547 2.85 -30.43 34.31
C ALA A 547 1.33 -30.61 34.60
N GLU A 548 0.54 -31.01 33.62
CA GLU A 548 -0.86 -31.42 33.86
C GLU A 548 -0.92 -32.85 34.45
N ARG A 549 -0.08 -33.09 35.47
CA ARG A 549 -0.16 -34.28 36.31
C ARG A 549 -1.20 -34.06 37.39
N GLU A 550 -2.47 -34.16 37.06
CA GLU A 550 -3.45 -34.61 38.08
C GLU A 550 -4.17 -35.84 37.54
N PRO A 551 -4.15 -36.93 38.27
CA PRO A 551 -4.94 -38.11 37.93
C PRO A 551 -6.40 -37.71 38.11
N ILE A 552 -7.15 -37.75 37.03
CA ILE A 552 -8.61 -37.76 37.10
C ILE A 552 -8.99 -39.12 37.70
N HIS A 553 -9.08 -39.15 39.03
CA HIS A 553 -9.87 -40.17 39.73
C HIS A 553 -11.34 -39.76 39.69
N VAL A 554 -12.14 -40.63 39.06
CA VAL A 554 -13.59 -40.81 39.03
C VAL A 554 -14.33 -39.98 37.95
#